data_6bbd4a138cc1c9400fec5ed5d41cba40
#
_entry.id   6bbd4a138cc1c9400fec5ed5d41cba40
#
_cell.length_a   1.000
_cell.length_b   1.000
_cell.length_c   1.000
_cell.angle_alpha   90.00
_cell.angle_beta   90.00
_cell.angle_gamma   90.00
#
_symmetry.space_group_name_H-M   'P 1'
#
loop_
_entity.id
_entity.type
_entity.pdbx_description
1 polymer ?
#
loop_
_entity_poly.entity_id
_entity_poly.type
_entity_poly.pdbx_seq_one_letter_code
_entity_poly.pdbx_strand_id
1 'polypeptide(L)'
;MHPAGVPAGEEGYAAGADEYITKPFDASILKIRVDNLIQSREKLKELYSKNFSLESLGVDVTSVDEKFMQKLYATLQQNIANSDLNLDAFCKELGLSKSNLYRKIKQITGYSPNEFIRNFRLETAAKMLKETDMSITEVYCAVGYNSLAYFSNSFKTLYGVSPSEFKNRSEGERE
;
A
#
# COMPACT_ATOMS: atom_id res chain seq x y z
N MET A 1 -13.66 -29.89 28.83
CA MET A 1 -14.42 -29.90 27.55
C MET A 1 -13.91 -28.73 26.72
N HIS A 2 -13.06 -28.99 25.75
CA HIS A 2 -12.61 -27.98 24.78
C HIS A 2 -13.72 -27.83 23.74
N PRO A 3 -14.08 -26.61 23.31
CA PRO A 3 -15.01 -26.44 22.22
C PRO A 3 -14.34 -26.91 20.91
N ALA A 4 -15.07 -27.66 20.13
CA ALA A 4 -14.64 -28.25 18.88
C ALA A 4 -14.34 -27.15 17.85
N GLY A 5 -13.13 -27.14 17.33
CA GLY A 5 -12.86 -27.12 15.92
C GLY A 5 -12.81 -25.78 15.18
N VAL A 6 -11.96 -24.85 15.60
CA VAL A 6 -11.30 -23.97 14.61
C VAL A 6 -10.00 -24.69 14.20
N PRO A 7 -9.75 -24.95 12.91
CA PRO A 7 -8.47 -25.55 12.51
C PRO A 7 -7.33 -24.64 12.98
N ALA A 8 -6.33 -25.21 13.62
CA ALA A 8 -5.20 -24.48 14.22
C ALA A 8 -4.46 -23.53 13.23
N GLY A 9 -4.73 -23.67 11.92
CA GLY A 9 -4.24 -22.78 10.87
C GLY A 9 -4.93 -21.41 10.80
N GLU A 10 -6.25 -21.34 11.05
CA GLU A 10 -7.01 -20.08 10.96
C GLU A 10 -6.64 -19.10 12.08
N GLU A 11 -6.41 -19.60 13.30
CA GLU A 11 -5.95 -18.77 14.43
C GLU A 11 -4.54 -18.21 14.17
N GLY A 12 -3.64 -18.97 13.55
CA GLY A 12 -2.31 -18.55 13.18
C GLY A 12 -2.32 -17.43 12.14
N TYR A 13 -3.14 -17.54 11.10
CA TYR A 13 -3.31 -16.49 10.09
C TYR A 13 -3.98 -15.24 10.65
N ALA A 14 -4.97 -15.39 11.51
CA ALA A 14 -5.60 -14.27 12.21
C ALA A 14 -4.63 -13.53 13.14
N ALA A 15 -3.64 -14.23 13.72
CA ALA A 15 -2.56 -13.64 14.49
C ALA A 15 -1.46 -12.98 13.63
N GLY A 16 -1.58 -13.04 12.30
CA GLY A 16 -0.65 -12.42 11.37
C GLY A 16 0.53 -13.30 10.93
N ALA A 17 0.39 -14.62 11.03
CA ALA A 17 1.33 -15.55 10.42
C ALA A 17 1.17 -15.55 8.90
N ASP A 18 2.27 -15.47 8.17
CA ASP A 18 2.28 -15.48 6.69
C ASP A 18 2.14 -16.90 6.14
N GLU A 19 2.53 -17.91 6.93
CA GLU A 19 2.46 -19.32 6.56
C GLU A 19 2.34 -20.20 7.82
N TYR A 20 1.71 -21.36 7.66
CA TYR A 20 1.52 -22.33 8.73
C TYR A 20 2.01 -23.72 8.30
N ILE A 21 2.79 -24.37 9.15
CA ILE A 21 3.30 -25.72 8.93
C ILE A 21 2.94 -26.61 10.10
N THR A 22 2.19 -27.68 9.82
CA THR A 22 1.81 -28.67 10.82
C THR A 22 2.98 -29.60 11.18
N LYS A 23 3.09 -29.95 12.45
CA LYS A 23 4.04 -31.00 12.91
C LYS A 23 3.41 -32.37 12.74
N PRO A 24 4.20 -33.39 12.32
CA PRO A 24 5.60 -33.33 11.92
C PRO A 24 5.81 -32.70 10.53
N PHE A 25 6.90 -31.97 10.31
CA PHE A 25 7.23 -31.34 9.03
C PHE A 25 8.62 -31.74 8.52
N ASP A 26 8.77 -31.78 7.23
CA ASP A 26 10.04 -32.02 6.55
C ASP A 26 10.82 -30.69 6.45
N ALA A 27 12.09 -30.72 6.87
CA ALA A 27 12.97 -29.54 6.85
C ALA A 27 13.22 -28.99 5.43
N SER A 28 13.17 -29.85 4.41
CA SER A 28 13.31 -29.44 3.01
C SER A 28 12.09 -28.67 2.54
N ILE A 29 10.88 -29.08 2.92
CA ILE A 29 9.64 -28.39 2.62
C ILE A 29 9.60 -27.04 3.36
N LEU A 30 10.03 -26.98 4.63
CA LEU A 30 10.15 -25.74 5.37
C LEU A 30 11.06 -24.75 4.64
N LYS A 31 12.25 -25.21 4.22
CA LYS A 31 13.21 -24.37 3.51
C LYS A 31 12.62 -23.80 2.21
N ILE A 32 11.99 -24.65 1.37
CA ILE A 32 11.35 -24.22 0.11
C ILE A 32 10.28 -23.15 0.38
N ARG A 33 9.44 -23.33 1.40
CA ARG A 33 8.41 -22.35 1.75
C ARG A 33 8.99 -21.03 2.21
N VAL A 34 10.04 -21.06 3.04
CA VAL A 34 10.74 -19.86 3.48
C VAL A 34 11.39 -19.14 2.30
N ASP A 35 12.08 -19.85 1.42
CA ASP A 35 12.72 -19.29 0.23
C ASP A 35 11.67 -18.64 -0.71
N ASN A 36 10.53 -19.29 -0.92
CA ASN A 36 9.41 -18.74 -1.71
C ASN A 36 8.82 -17.46 -1.08
N LEU A 37 8.65 -17.42 0.24
CA LEU A 37 8.18 -16.24 0.95
C LEU A 37 9.16 -15.06 0.81
N ILE A 38 10.46 -15.33 0.93
CA ILE A 38 11.51 -14.31 0.77
C ILE A 38 11.49 -13.76 -0.65
N GLN A 39 11.46 -14.62 -1.68
CA GLN A 39 11.44 -14.21 -3.08
C GLN A 39 10.17 -13.42 -3.43
N SER A 40 9.00 -13.84 -2.94
CA SER A 40 7.75 -13.12 -3.14
C SER A 40 7.81 -11.72 -2.52
N ARG A 41 8.38 -11.59 -1.32
CA ARG A 41 8.57 -10.28 -0.66
C ARG A 41 9.56 -9.38 -1.38
N GLU A 42 10.65 -9.93 -1.90
CA GLU A 42 11.61 -9.16 -2.69
C GLU A 42 10.98 -8.62 -3.97
N LYS A 43 10.21 -9.43 -4.69
CA LYS A 43 9.44 -9.00 -5.86
C LYS A 43 8.42 -7.90 -5.51
N LEU A 44 7.65 -8.08 -4.45
CA LEU A 44 6.69 -7.09 -3.98
C LEU A 44 7.39 -5.77 -3.62
N LYS A 45 8.51 -5.84 -2.90
CA LYS A 45 9.29 -4.67 -2.53
C LYS A 45 9.81 -3.91 -3.76
N GLU A 46 10.29 -4.60 -4.79
CA GLU A 46 10.71 -3.98 -6.05
C GLU A 46 9.55 -3.33 -6.79
N LEU A 47 8.40 -4.00 -6.89
CA LEU A 47 7.20 -3.47 -7.52
C LEU A 47 6.70 -2.21 -6.81
N TYR A 48 6.57 -2.26 -5.48
CA TYR A 48 6.05 -1.15 -4.69
C TYR A 48 7.06 -0.03 -4.41
N SER A 49 8.36 -0.27 -4.61
CA SER A 49 9.37 0.80 -4.55
C SER A 49 9.49 1.61 -5.83
N LYS A 50 9.05 1.04 -6.97
CA LYS A 50 9.18 1.67 -8.29
C LYS A 50 7.86 2.23 -8.83
N ASN A 51 6.72 1.61 -8.51
CA ASN A 51 5.40 2.04 -8.99
C ASN A 51 4.32 1.71 -7.96
N PHE A 52 3.63 2.74 -7.45
CA PHE A 52 2.48 2.57 -6.55
C PHE A 52 1.16 2.23 -7.29
N SER A 53 1.17 1.95 -8.60
CA SER A 53 -0.05 1.68 -9.34
C SER A 53 -0.41 0.18 -9.33
N LEU A 54 -1.65 -0.11 -8.96
CA LEU A 54 -2.25 -1.45 -9.02
C LEU A 54 -2.33 -2.03 -10.44
N GLU A 55 -2.27 -1.17 -11.46
CA GLU A 55 -2.38 -1.58 -12.87
C GLU A 55 -1.16 -2.40 -13.35
N SER A 56 -0.03 -2.32 -12.65
CA SER A 56 1.13 -3.16 -12.91
C SER A 56 1.08 -4.56 -12.29
N LEU A 57 0.05 -4.86 -11.50
CA LEU A 57 -0.16 -6.14 -10.82
C LEU A 57 -1.00 -7.12 -11.66
N GLY A 58 -0.69 -7.30 -12.93
CA GLY A 58 -1.28 -8.35 -13.77
C GLY A 58 -0.91 -9.79 -13.32
N VAL A 59 -0.85 -10.05 -12.02
CA VAL A 59 -0.45 -11.32 -11.42
C VAL A 59 -1.65 -11.95 -10.71
N ASP A 60 -1.90 -13.22 -10.96
CA ASP A 60 -2.85 -14.04 -10.18
C ASP A 60 -2.49 -13.96 -8.69
N VAL A 61 -3.40 -13.36 -7.91
CA VAL A 61 -3.21 -13.03 -6.49
C VAL A 61 -3.26 -14.30 -5.66
N THR A 62 -2.12 -14.88 -5.35
CA THR A 62 -2.02 -16.14 -4.60
C THR A 62 -1.45 -15.97 -3.20
N SER A 63 -0.69 -14.91 -2.92
CA SER A 63 -0.07 -14.72 -1.60
C SER A 63 -0.96 -13.92 -0.62
N VAL A 64 -0.81 -14.20 0.67
CA VAL A 64 -1.49 -13.46 1.75
C VAL A 64 -1.12 -11.97 1.73
N ASP A 65 0.13 -11.67 1.36
CA ASP A 65 0.61 -10.30 1.28
C ASP A 65 0.00 -9.52 0.11
N GLU A 66 -0.21 -10.18 -1.03
CA GLU A 66 -0.89 -9.58 -2.17
C GLU A 66 -2.35 -9.25 -1.87
N LYS A 67 -3.08 -10.18 -1.24
CA LYS A 67 -4.47 -9.93 -0.79
C LYS A 67 -4.54 -8.78 0.20
N PHE A 68 -3.57 -8.71 1.13
CA PHE A 68 -3.47 -7.60 2.07
C PHE A 68 -3.24 -6.27 1.33
N MET A 69 -2.30 -6.24 0.38
CA MET A 69 -2.02 -5.03 -0.39
C MET A 69 -3.19 -4.60 -1.26
N GLN A 70 -3.91 -5.52 -1.90
CA GLN A 70 -5.14 -5.19 -2.63
C GLN A 70 -6.19 -4.53 -1.73
N LYS A 71 -6.43 -5.12 -0.55
CA LYS A 71 -7.36 -4.55 0.42
C LYS A 71 -6.89 -3.18 0.91
N LEU A 72 -5.59 -3.02 1.17
CA LEU A 72 -4.96 -1.76 1.57
C LEU A 72 -5.19 -0.66 0.51
N TYR A 73 -4.92 -0.96 -0.76
CA TYR A 73 -5.14 -0.02 -1.87
C TYR A 73 -6.61 0.32 -2.07
N ALA A 74 -7.51 -0.66 -2.04
CA ALA A 74 -8.95 -0.42 -2.16
C ALA A 74 -9.45 0.52 -1.07
N THR A 75 -9.02 0.29 0.18
CA THR A 75 -9.34 1.15 1.32
C THR A 75 -8.79 2.57 1.14
N LEU A 76 -7.56 2.72 0.66
CA LEU A 76 -6.97 4.04 0.37
C LEU A 76 -7.70 4.77 -0.74
N GLN A 77 -8.05 4.09 -1.83
CA GLN A 77 -8.80 4.70 -2.94
C GLN A 77 -10.18 5.21 -2.50
N GLN A 78 -10.89 4.43 -1.69
CA GLN A 78 -12.20 4.84 -1.16
C GLN A 78 -12.11 6.04 -0.22
N ASN A 79 -10.99 6.22 0.45
CA ASN A 79 -10.79 7.25 1.47
C ASN A 79 -9.79 8.34 1.05
N ILE A 80 -9.41 8.42 -0.21
CA ILE A 80 -8.30 9.28 -0.65
C ILE A 80 -8.55 10.77 -0.36
N ALA A 81 -9.79 11.23 -0.56
CA ALA A 81 -10.20 12.61 -0.32
C ALA A 81 -10.38 12.94 1.17
N ASN A 82 -10.43 11.93 2.04
CA ASN A 82 -10.61 12.15 3.47
C ASN A 82 -9.31 12.62 4.11
N SER A 83 -9.20 13.93 4.36
CA SER A 83 -8.04 14.54 5.02
C SER A 83 -7.82 14.03 6.45
N ASP A 84 -8.90 13.62 7.12
CA ASP A 84 -8.90 13.13 8.50
C ASP A 84 -8.69 11.63 8.61
N LEU A 85 -8.37 10.97 7.47
CA LEU A 85 -8.03 9.55 7.47
C LEU A 85 -6.86 9.30 8.43
N ASN A 86 -7.21 8.83 9.61
CA ASN A 86 -6.24 8.47 10.64
C ASN A 86 -5.96 6.97 10.65
N LEU A 87 -4.84 6.62 11.22
CA LEU A 87 -4.38 5.24 11.27
C LEU A 87 -5.35 4.32 12.03
N ASP A 88 -6.13 4.85 12.99
CA ASP A 88 -7.09 4.07 13.78
C ASP A 88 -8.30 3.64 12.94
N ALA A 89 -8.86 4.56 12.17
CA ALA A 89 -9.95 4.26 11.24
C ALA A 89 -9.49 3.22 10.21
N PHE A 90 -8.28 3.39 9.71
CA PHE A 90 -7.67 2.49 8.74
C PHE A 90 -7.43 1.08 9.30
N CYS A 91 -6.92 0.97 10.54
CA CYS A 91 -6.77 -0.30 11.23
C CYS A 91 -8.11 -1.01 11.43
N LYS A 92 -9.15 -0.27 11.81
CA LYS A 92 -10.50 -0.81 12.01
C LYS A 92 -11.07 -1.39 10.72
N GLU A 93 -10.92 -0.69 9.62
CA GLU A 93 -11.42 -1.11 8.30
C GLU A 93 -10.69 -2.34 7.76
N LEU A 94 -9.38 -2.42 8.00
CA LEU A 94 -8.56 -3.57 7.61
C LEU A 94 -8.68 -4.75 8.59
N GLY A 95 -9.27 -4.55 9.78
CA GLY A 95 -9.37 -5.57 10.82
C GLY A 95 -8.02 -5.90 11.47
N LEU A 96 -7.11 -4.93 11.58
CA LEU A 96 -5.74 -5.11 12.09
C LEU A 96 -5.45 -4.20 13.28
N SER A 97 -4.58 -4.65 14.18
CA SER A 97 -3.98 -3.76 15.17
C SER A 97 -2.97 -2.80 14.52
N LYS A 98 -2.74 -1.63 15.15
CA LYS A 98 -1.73 -0.66 14.68
C LYS A 98 -0.34 -1.29 14.47
N SER A 99 0.08 -2.12 15.42
CA SER A 99 1.39 -2.79 15.37
C SER A 99 1.50 -3.76 14.19
N ASN A 100 0.43 -4.53 13.92
CA ASN A 100 0.39 -5.45 12.78
C ASN A 100 0.36 -4.69 11.44
N LEU A 101 -0.45 -3.64 11.34
CA LEU A 101 -0.49 -2.79 10.15
C LEU A 101 0.89 -2.17 9.87
N TYR A 102 1.50 -1.56 10.91
CA TYR A 102 2.83 -0.96 10.78
C TYR A 102 3.86 -1.99 10.30
N ARG A 103 3.91 -3.14 10.96
CA ARG A 103 4.85 -4.22 10.63
C ARG A 103 4.65 -4.71 9.19
N LYS A 104 3.42 -5.00 8.78
CA LYS A 104 3.12 -5.50 7.42
C LYS A 104 3.47 -4.47 6.35
N ILE A 105 3.03 -3.23 6.47
CA ILE A 105 3.35 -2.19 5.49
C ILE A 105 4.87 -2.00 5.41
N LYS A 106 5.56 -1.88 6.55
CA LYS A 106 7.02 -1.69 6.58
C LYS A 106 7.78 -2.86 5.96
N GLN A 107 7.35 -4.10 6.22
CA GLN A 107 7.97 -5.29 5.65
C GLN A 107 7.79 -5.40 4.14
N ILE A 108 6.58 -5.10 3.62
CA ILE A 108 6.27 -5.25 2.20
C ILE A 108 6.81 -4.07 1.39
N THR A 109 6.64 -2.83 1.87
CA THR A 109 6.91 -1.63 1.08
C THR A 109 8.20 -0.91 1.45
N GLY A 110 8.73 -1.17 2.63
CA GLY A 110 9.86 -0.41 3.21
C GLY A 110 9.45 0.93 3.83
N TYR A 111 8.19 1.38 3.66
CA TYR A 111 7.68 2.64 4.19
C TYR A 111 6.93 2.46 5.52
N SER A 112 6.89 3.50 6.33
CA SER A 112 5.90 3.57 7.42
C SER A 112 4.49 3.76 6.83
N PRO A 113 3.41 3.43 7.58
CA PRO A 113 2.05 3.64 7.11
C PRO A 113 1.76 5.08 6.67
N ASN A 114 2.25 6.07 7.41
CA ASN A 114 2.06 7.48 7.07
C ASN A 114 2.81 7.89 5.79
N GLU A 115 4.04 7.40 5.60
CA GLU A 115 4.79 7.60 4.36
C GLU A 115 4.09 6.93 3.19
N PHE A 116 3.58 5.72 3.39
CA PHE A 116 2.87 4.98 2.37
C PHE A 116 1.60 5.71 1.91
N ILE A 117 0.74 6.16 2.85
CA ILE A 117 -0.47 6.94 2.56
C ILE A 117 -0.09 8.24 1.83
N ARG A 118 0.92 8.95 2.33
CA ARG A 118 1.39 10.19 1.70
C ARG A 118 1.85 9.97 0.27
N ASN A 119 2.67 8.97 0.02
CA ASN A 119 3.19 8.66 -1.30
C ASN A 119 2.05 8.25 -2.25
N PHE A 120 1.12 7.40 -1.80
CA PHE A 120 -0.06 7.03 -2.57
C PHE A 120 -0.90 8.25 -3.00
N ARG A 121 -1.14 9.21 -2.09
CA ARG A 121 -1.84 10.45 -2.41
C ARG A 121 -1.10 11.30 -3.44
N LEU A 122 0.22 11.44 -3.29
CA LEU A 122 1.04 12.22 -4.21
C LEU A 122 1.10 11.61 -5.61
N GLU A 123 1.12 10.30 -5.72
CA GLU A 123 1.09 9.61 -7.02
C GLU A 123 -0.26 9.71 -7.70
N THR A 124 -1.34 9.57 -6.93
CA THR A 124 -2.68 9.83 -7.46
C THR A 124 -2.79 11.28 -7.93
N ALA A 125 -2.22 12.24 -7.19
CA ALA A 125 -2.15 13.64 -7.62
C ALA A 125 -1.36 13.82 -8.91
N ALA A 126 -0.21 13.16 -9.05
CA ALA A 126 0.60 13.22 -10.26
C ALA A 126 -0.16 12.65 -11.47
N LYS A 127 -0.90 11.55 -11.29
CA LYS A 127 -1.76 10.98 -12.33
C LYS A 127 -2.87 11.97 -12.72
N MET A 128 -3.57 12.58 -11.73
CA MET A 128 -4.59 13.59 -12.01
C MET A 128 -4.02 14.80 -12.75
N LEU A 129 -2.87 15.33 -12.33
CA LEU A 129 -2.21 16.45 -13.00
C LEU A 129 -1.80 16.14 -14.45
N LYS A 130 -1.46 14.88 -14.71
CA LYS A 130 -1.07 14.43 -16.06
C LYS A 130 -2.26 14.12 -16.95
N GLU A 131 -3.35 13.58 -16.42
CA GLU A 131 -4.45 12.99 -17.22
C GLU A 131 -5.70 13.86 -17.27
N THR A 132 -5.79 14.91 -16.43
CA THR A 132 -6.98 15.79 -16.34
C THR A 132 -6.60 17.25 -16.44
N ASP A 133 -7.60 18.10 -16.72
CA ASP A 133 -7.43 19.56 -16.74
C ASP A 133 -7.62 20.22 -15.37
N MET A 134 -7.75 19.42 -14.30
CA MET A 134 -7.94 19.93 -12.94
C MET A 134 -6.84 20.90 -12.54
N SER A 135 -7.22 21.97 -11.85
CA SER A 135 -6.29 22.91 -11.24
C SER A 135 -5.52 22.25 -10.08
N ILE A 136 -4.38 22.81 -9.73
CA ILE A 136 -3.59 22.35 -8.57
C ILE A 136 -4.45 22.34 -7.28
N THR A 137 -5.34 23.35 -7.15
CA THR A 137 -6.26 23.46 -6.00
C THR A 137 -7.26 22.31 -5.96
N GLU A 138 -7.86 21.97 -7.07
CA GLU A 138 -8.78 20.85 -7.16
C GLU A 138 -8.07 19.53 -6.87
N VAL A 139 -6.86 19.34 -7.42
CA VAL A 139 -6.09 18.12 -7.22
C VAL A 139 -5.70 17.91 -5.76
N TYR A 140 -5.12 18.92 -5.08
CA TYR A 140 -4.70 18.71 -3.68
C TYR A 140 -5.89 18.43 -2.75
N CYS A 141 -7.04 19.04 -3.00
CA CYS A 141 -8.28 18.75 -2.28
C CYS A 141 -8.77 17.31 -2.57
N ALA A 142 -8.78 16.91 -3.83
CA ALA A 142 -9.24 15.58 -4.26
C ALA A 142 -8.43 14.44 -3.65
N VAL A 143 -7.13 14.67 -3.40
CA VAL A 143 -6.25 13.68 -2.77
C VAL A 143 -6.14 13.85 -1.24
N GLY A 144 -7.02 14.65 -0.63
CA GLY A 144 -7.16 14.74 0.83
C GLY A 144 -6.07 15.55 1.54
N TYR A 145 -5.53 16.58 0.91
CA TYR A 145 -4.67 17.55 1.59
C TYR A 145 -5.46 18.78 2.02
N ASN A 146 -5.15 19.29 3.21
CA ASN A 146 -5.78 20.50 3.78
C ASN A 146 -4.95 21.78 3.56
N SER A 147 -3.73 21.64 3.05
CA SER A 147 -2.80 22.76 2.86
C SER A 147 -2.08 22.63 1.54
N LEU A 148 -2.25 23.63 0.68
CA LEU A 148 -1.53 23.73 -0.60
C LEU A 148 -0.01 23.79 -0.40
N ALA A 149 0.46 24.51 0.63
CA ALA A 149 1.88 24.62 0.93
C ALA A 149 2.49 23.27 1.32
N TYR A 150 1.80 22.52 2.19
CA TYR A 150 2.24 21.19 2.61
C TYR A 150 2.20 20.19 1.43
N PHE A 151 1.15 20.23 0.62
CA PHE A 151 1.05 19.44 -0.61
C PHE A 151 2.21 19.72 -1.56
N SER A 152 2.44 21.01 -1.90
CA SER A 152 3.47 21.41 -2.86
C SER A 152 4.88 21.03 -2.40
N ASN A 153 5.19 21.20 -1.11
CA ASN A 153 6.46 20.80 -0.54
C ASN A 153 6.64 19.26 -0.57
N SER A 154 5.60 18.52 -0.19
CA SER A 154 5.63 17.04 -0.22
C SER A 154 5.79 16.52 -1.65
N PHE A 155 5.08 17.12 -2.61
CA PHE A 155 5.15 16.77 -4.02
C PHE A 155 6.55 17.05 -4.59
N LYS A 156 7.10 18.24 -4.31
CA LYS A 156 8.47 18.61 -4.73
C LYS A 156 9.53 17.68 -4.13
N THR A 157 9.35 17.25 -2.88
CA THR A 157 10.26 16.29 -2.23
C THR A 157 10.26 14.94 -2.94
N LEU A 158 9.09 14.48 -3.42
CA LEU A 158 8.96 13.18 -4.08
C LEU A 158 9.37 13.22 -5.56
N TYR A 159 8.97 14.26 -6.30
CA TYR A 159 9.15 14.37 -7.76
C TYR A 159 10.28 15.31 -8.21
N GLY A 160 10.90 16.03 -7.27
CA GLY A 160 11.98 16.99 -7.57
C GLY A 160 11.51 18.31 -8.17
N VAL A 161 10.24 18.43 -8.57
CA VAL A 161 9.63 19.63 -9.18
C VAL A 161 8.32 19.98 -8.50
N SER A 162 7.88 21.24 -8.61
CA SER A 162 6.59 21.66 -8.08
C SER A 162 5.42 21.05 -8.87
N PRO A 163 4.21 20.94 -8.26
CA PRO A 163 3.01 20.47 -8.97
C PRO A 163 2.72 21.26 -10.25
N SER A 164 2.94 22.56 -10.25
CA SER A 164 2.73 23.42 -11.43
C SER A 164 3.72 23.13 -12.54
N GLU A 165 5.01 23.00 -12.21
CA GLU A 165 6.04 22.62 -13.17
C GLU A 165 5.79 21.22 -13.74
N PHE A 166 5.33 20.29 -12.89
CA PHE A 166 5.00 18.93 -13.31
C PHE A 166 3.83 18.91 -14.30
N LYS A 167 2.77 19.67 -14.03
CA LYS A 167 1.60 19.80 -14.90
C LYS A 167 1.99 20.40 -16.28
N ASN A 168 2.72 21.51 -16.29
CA ASN A 168 3.13 22.19 -17.52
C ASN A 168 4.01 21.28 -18.42
N ARG A 169 4.89 20.46 -17.83
CA ARG A 169 5.70 19.49 -18.59
C ARG A 169 4.82 18.41 -19.22
N SER A 170 3.82 17.94 -18.50
CA SER A 170 2.89 16.90 -18.99
C SER A 170 1.96 17.42 -20.09
N GLU A 171 1.61 18.70 -20.08
CA GLU A 171 0.84 19.33 -21.15
C GLU A 171 1.65 19.46 -22.44
N GLY A 172 2.93 19.83 -22.36
CA GLY A 172 3.84 19.90 -23.52
C GLY A 172 4.19 18.53 -24.14
N GLU A 173 3.94 17.43 -23.45
CA GLU A 173 4.10 16.07 -24.00
C GLU A 173 2.83 15.53 -24.68
N ARG A 174 1.69 16.24 -24.55
CA ARG A 174 0.39 15.86 -25.16
C ARG A 174 0.15 16.52 -26.52
N GLU A 175 0.91 17.58 -26.86
CA GLU A 175 0.90 18.25 -28.17
C GLU A 175 1.86 17.56 -29.15
#